data_76d0d3ca9ba9fb7b429a6d50eed260d9
#
_entry.id   76d0d3ca9ba9fb7b429a6d50eed260d9
#
_cell.length_a   1.000
_cell.length_b   1.000
_cell.length_c   1.000
_cell.angle_alpha   90.00
_cell.angle_beta   90.00
_cell.angle_gamma   90.00
#
_symmetry.space_group_name_H-M   'P 1'
#
loop_
_entity.id
_entity.type
_entity.pdbx_description
1 polymer ?
#
loop_
_entity_poly.entity_id
_entity_poly.type
_entity_poly.pdbx_seq_one_letter_code
_entity_poly.pdbx_strand_id
1 'polypeptide(L)'
;FVDDSIVRGTQMRETVEFLYENGAKEVHMRSACPPIMYGCKYLNFSRSTSELELIARQIIDEHEGIDGIKYIHEYSNSNTERGKLLRDEICRRLKLTSLEFQSLEGTVQAVGKPECQLCSYCWSGRE
;
A
#
# COMPACT_ATOMS: atom_id res chain seq x y z
N PHE A 1 8.44 9.63 8.65
CA PHE A 1 7.74 10.48 7.67
C PHE A 1 6.39 9.89 7.29
N VAL A 2 5.53 10.74 6.75
CA VAL A 2 4.20 10.36 6.27
C VAL A 2 4.13 10.61 4.76
N ASP A 3 3.56 9.66 4.01
CA ASP A 3 3.30 9.82 2.59
C ASP A 3 1.86 9.41 2.27
N ASP A 4 1.34 9.85 1.15
CA ASP A 4 -0.05 9.58 0.77
C ASP A 4 -0.28 8.11 0.43
N SER A 5 0.64 7.48 -0.31
CA SER A 5 0.49 6.09 -0.74
C SER A 5 1.81 5.44 -1.16
N ILE A 6 1.85 4.12 -1.14
CA ILE A 6 2.91 3.31 -1.74
C ILE A 6 2.32 2.58 -2.95
N VAL A 7 2.79 2.91 -4.15
CA VAL A 7 2.29 2.32 -5.40
C VAL A 7 3.25 1.22 -5.89
N ARG A 8 4.35 1.59 -6.54
CA ARG A 8 5.36 0.63 -7.05
C ARG A 8 6.53 0.41 -6.09
N GLY A 9 6.71 1.31 -5.13
CA GLY A 9 7.78 1.26 -4.15
C GLY A 9 9.13 1.77 -4.63
N THR A 10 9.36 1.97 -5.92
CA THR A 10 10.67 2.37 -6.47
C THR A 10 11.11 3.74 -5.95
N GLN A 11 10.24 4.75 -6.09
CA GLN A 11 10.52 6.11 -5.64
C GLN A 11 10.71 6.18 -4.12
N MET A 12 9.90 5.44 -3.38
CA MET A 12 10.00 5.36 -1.93
C MET A 12 11.32 4.73 -1.50
N ARG A 13 11.76 3.68 -2.17
CA ARG A 13 13.04 3.02 -1.88
C ARG A 13 14.22 3.99 -2.07
N GLU A 14 14.22 4.76 -3.15
CA GLU A 14 15.25 5.79 -3.39
C GLU A 14 15.25 6.85 -2.28
N THR A 15 14.08 7.29 -1.84
CA THR A 15 13.93 8.23 -0.72
C THR A 15 14.50 7.65 0.58
N VAL A 16 14.20 6.40 0.90
CA VAL A 16 14.70 5.71 2.10
C VAL A 16 16.22 5.57 2.04
N GLU A 17 16.77 5.15 0.90
CA GLU A 17 18.22 5.04 0.69
C GLU A 17 18.90 6.40 0.88
N PHE A 18 18.36 7.47 0.32
CA PHE A 18 18.84 8.84 0.50
C PHE A 18 18.87 9.26 1.98
N LEU A 19 17.83 8.92 2.75
CA LEU A 19 17.79 9.24 4.18
C LEU A 19 18.91 8.52 4.96
N TYR A 20 19.14 7.25 4.69
CA TYR A 20 20.24 6.51 5.33
C TYR A 20 21.62 7.04 4.93
N GLU A 21 21.83 7.37 3.66
CA GLU A 21 23.07 7.98 3.17
C GLU A 21 23.36 9.32 3.83
N ASN A 22 22.33 10.05 4.25
CA ASN A 22 22.45 11.33 4.95
C ASN A 22 22.41 11.20 6.48
N GLY A 23 22.63 10.01 7.02
CA GLY A 23 22.89 9.79 8.44
C GLY A 23 21.65 9.37 9.27
N ALA A 24 20.52 9.06 8.64
CA ALA A 24 19.40 8.48 9.38
C ALA A 24 19.79 7.12 9.96
N LYS A 25 19.51 6.91 11.24
CA LYS A 25 19.72 5.62 11.92
C LYS A 25 18.54 4.68 11.73
N GLU A 26 17.35 5.24 11.71
CA GLU A 26 16.08 4.56 11.53
C GLU A 26 15.20 5.37 10.60
N VAL A 27 14.36 4.69 9.80
CA VAL A 27 13.38 5.32 8.91
C VAL A 27 12.03 4.66 9.14
N HIS A 28 11.11 5.41 9.70
CA HIS A 28 9.75 4.99 10.01
C HIS A 28 8.77 5.65 9.06
N MET A 29 7.93 4.88 8.41
CA MET A 29 6.94 5.38 7.45
C MET A 29 5.52 5.09 7.92
N ARG A 30 4.63 6.06 7.66
CA ARG A 30 3.18 5.91 7.82
C ARG A 30 2.51 6.30 6.52
N SER A 31 1.76 5.39 5.93
CA SER A 31 0.95 5.66 4.75
C SER A 31 -0.41 6.21 5.17
N ALA A 32 -0.82 7.31 4.56
CA ALA A 32 -2.09 7.96 4.85
C ALA A 32 -3.32 7.19 4.32
N CYS A 33 -3.09 6.15 3.54
CA CYS A 33 -4.15 5.28 3.01
C CYS A 33 -3.77 3.80 3.11
N PRO A 34 -4.73 2.88 2.89
CA PRO A 34 -4.46 1.45 2.78
C PRO A 34 -3.52 1.11 1.61
N PRO A 35 -2.97 -0.13 1.55
CA PRO A 35 -2.21 -0.60 0.41
C PRO A 35 -3.01 -0.48 -0.90
N ILE A 36 -2.35 -0.02 -1.96
CA ILE A 36 -2.96 0.09 -3.29
C ILE A 36 -3.04 -1.31 -3.91
N MET A 37 -4.27 -1.79 -4.10
CA MET A 37 -4.57 -3.13 -4.63
C MET A 37 -4.96 -3.12 -6.10
N TYR A 38 -5.45 -1.97 -6.60
CA TYR A 38 -5.93 -1.80 -7.97
C TYR A 38 -5.43 -0.49 -8.55
N GLY A 39 -5.06 -0.50 -9.82
CA GLY A 39 -4.69 0.71 -10.55
C GLY A 39 -5.86 1.68 -10.66
N CYS A 40 -5.61 2.96 -10.40
CA CYS A 40 -6.66 3.97 -10.52
C CYS A 40 -7.13 4.09 -11.98
N LYS A 41 -8.44 4.15 -12.18
CA LYS A 41 -9.03 4.32 -13.52
C LYS A 41 -8.89 5.74 -14.06
N TYR A 42 -8.67 6.71 -13.17
CA TYR A 42 -8.71 8.13 -13.50
C TYR A 42 -7.35 8.82 -13.39
N LEU A 43 -6.54 8.43 -12.42
CA LEU A 43 -5.26 9.07 -12.13
C LEU A 43 -4.08 8.28 -12.71
N ASN A 44 -3.23 8.96 -13.47
CA ASN A 44 -2.15 8.31 -14.21
C ASN A 44 -1.02 7.76 -13.31
N PHE A 45 -0.79 8.34 -12.14
CA PHE A 45 0.32 7.94 -11.27
C PHE A 45 0.21 6.51 -10.73
N SER A 46 -1.01 6.03 -10.52
CA SER A 46 -1.29 4.63 -10.13
C SER A 46 -1.87 3.78 -11.26
N ARG A 47 -2.00 4.36 -12.46
CA ARG A 47 -2.44 3.64 -13.65
C ARG A 47 -1.31 2.72 -14.10
N SER A 48 -1.58 1.43 -14.14
CA SER A 48 -0.63 0.43 -14.59
C SER A 48 -1.19 -0.34 -15.79
N THR A 49 -0.31 -0.81 -16.66
CA THR A 49 -0.68 -1.74 -17.74
C THR A 49 -0.94 -3.13 -17.20
N SER A 50 -0.40 -3.43 -16.00
CA SER A 50 -0.60 -4.67 -15.27
C SER A 50 -0.73 -4.37 -13.76
N GLU A 51 -1.67 -5.03 -13.11
CA GLU A 51 -1.81 -5.00 -11.64
C GLU A 51 -0.53 -5.44 -10.91
N LEU A 52 0.30 -6.26 -11.55
CA LEU A 52 1.59 -6.71 -11.01
C LEU A 52 2.68 -5.61 -10.96
N GLU A 53 2.41 -4.41 -11.49
CA GLU A 53 3.27 -3.25 -11.25
C GLU A 53 3.10 -2.68 -9.82
N LEU A 54 1.99 -3.00 -9.16
CA LEU A 54 1.73 -2.60 -7.78
C LEU A 54 2.50 -3.50 -6.82
N ILE A 55 3.29 -2.90 -5.92
CA ILE A 55 4.12 -3.68 -4.97
C ILE A 55 3.28 -4.66 -4.14
N ALA A 56 2.09 -4.26 -3.69
CA ALA A 56 1.18 -5.12 -2.94
C ALA A 56 0.75 -6.34 -3.77
N ARG A 57 0.41 -6.15 -5.04
CA ARG A 57 -0.02 -7.24 -5.93
C ARG A 57 1.12 -8.17 -6.30
N GLN A 58 2.34 -7.67 -6.46
CA GLN A 58 3.53 -8.51 -6.64
C GLN A 58 3.71 -9.47 -5.47
N ILE A 59 3.64 -8.94 -4.25
CA ILE A 59 3.81 -9.75 -3.04
C ILE A 59 2.70 -10.81 -2.93
N ILE A 60 1.45 -10.43 -3.17
CA ILE A 60 0.32 -11.36 -3.15
C ILE A 60 0.51 -12.47 -4.18
N ASP A 61 0.91 -12.14 -5.41
CA ASP A 61 1.17 -13.11 -6.47
C ASP A 61 2.31 -14.07 -6.11
N GLU A 62 3.38 -13.58 -5.53
CA GLU A 62 4.51 -14.41 -5.08
C GLU A 62 4.12 -15.39 -3.97
N HIS A 63 3.19 -15.01 -3.07
CA HIS A 63 2.76 -15.86 -1.97
C HIS A 63 1.62 -16.81 -2.31
N GLU A 64 0.64 -16.35 -3.08
CA GLU A 64 -0.62 -17.07 -3.33
C GLU A 64 -0.79 -17.49 -4.80
N GLY A 65 0.01 -16.94 -5.72
CA GLY A 65 -0.17 -17.17 -7.15
C GLY A 65 -1.51 -16.66 -7.66
N ILE A 66 -2.09 -17.38 -8.61
CA ILE A 66 -3.37 -17.01 -9.25
C ILE A 66 -4.54 -16.94 -8.25
N ASP A 67 -4.46 -17.65 -7.14
CA ASP A 67 -5.47 -17.62 -6.09
C ASP A 67 -5.44 -16.37 -5.22
N GLY A 68 -4.41 -15.54 -5.35
CA GLY A 68 -4.22 -14.32 -4.56
C GLY A 68 -5.39 -13.34 -4.63
N ILE A 69 -6.11 -13.32 -5.75
CA ILE A 69 -7.30 -12.47 -5.94
C ILE A 69 -8.36 -12.74 -4.87
N LYS A 70 -8.51 -13.98 -4.43
CA LYS A 70 -9.49 -14.39 -3.41
C LYS A 70 -9.21 -13.77 -2.04
N TYR A 71 -7.97 -13.38 -1.77
CA TYR A 71 -7.50 -12.93 -0.46
C TYR A 71 -7.15 -11.43 -0.42
N ILE A 72 -7.39 -10.69 -1.50
CA ILE A 72 -7.04 -9.25 -1.57
C ILE A 72 -7.64 -8.48 -0.40
N HIS A 73 -8.89 -8.74 -0.02
CA HIS A 73 -9.55 -8.06 1.09
C HIS A 73 -8.89 -8.35 2.45
N GLU A 74 -8.30 -9.53 2.62
CA GLU A 74 -7.54 -9.85 3.83
C GLU A 74 -6.19 -9.12 3.82
N TYR A 75 -5.48 -9.12 2.69
CA TYR A 75 -4.22 -8.40 2.53
C TYR A 75 -4.37 -6.89 2.71
N SER A 76 -5.50 -6.32 2.35
CA SER A 76 -5.76 -4.89 2.52
C SER A 76 -6.09 -4.49 3.96
N ASN A 77 -6.34 -5.45 4.84
CA ASN A 77 -6.65 -5.23 6.25
C ASN A 77 -5.43 -5.54 7.13
N SER A 78 -4.82 -4.51 7.69
CA SER A 78 -3.62 -4.62 8.53
C SER A 78 -3.81 -5.44 9.82
N ASN A 79 -5.04 -5.74 10.22
CA ASN A 79 -5.35 -6.54 11.40
C ASN A 79 -5.37 -8.05 11.13
N THR A 80 -5.37 -8.47 9.87
CA THR A 80 -5.29 -9.88 9.50
C THR A 80 -3.85 -10.38 9.42
N GLU A 81 -3.63 -11.68 9.48
CA GLU A 81 -2.29 -12.26 9.32
C GLU A 81 -1.72 -11.96 7.92
N ARG A 82 -2.55 -12.03 6.88
CA ARG A 82 -2.15 -11.67 5.50
C ARG A 82 -1.79 -10.19 5.38
N GLY A 83 -2.57 -9.31 6.00
CA GLY A 83 -2.27 -7.87 6.02
C GLY A 83 -0.97 -7.54 6.74
N LYS A 84 -0.69 -8.19 7.85
CA LYS A 84 0.60 -8.07 8.57
C LYS A 84 1.76 -8.56 7.72
N LEU A 85 1.62 -9.72 7.06
CA LEU A 85 2.61 -10.26 6.15
C LEU A 85 2.93 -9.29 5.01
N LEU A 86 1.91 -8.73 4.38
CA LEU A 86 2.07 -7.74 3.31
C LEU A 86 2.84 -6.50 3.79
N ARG A 87 2.42 -5.95 4.93
CA ARG A 87 3.09 -4.79 5.54
C ARG A 87 4.56 -5.07 5.82
N ASP A 88 4.84 -6.19 6.45
CA ASP A 88 6.20 -6.56 6.84
C ASP A 88 7.09 -6.83 5.61
N GLU A 89 6.54 -7.41 4.57
CA GLU A 89 7.27 -7.66 3.32
C GLU A 89 7.54 -6.35 2.56
N ILE A 90 6.59 -5.43 2.49
CA ILE A 90 6.81 -4.09 1.92
C ILE A 90 7.88 -3.35 2.74
N CYS A 91 7.77 -3.37 4.07
CA CYS A 91 8.74 -2.77 4.98
C CYS A 91 10.16 -3.27 4.70
N ARG A 92 10.32 -4.58 4.54
CA ARG A 92 11.59 -5.23 4.23
C ARG A 92 12.14 -4.80 2.87
N ARG A 93 11.32 -4.81 1.81
CA ARG A 93 11.73 -4.44 0.45
C ARG A 93 12.16 -2.98 0.33
N LEU A 94 11.51 -2.10 1.08
CA LEU A 94 11.83 -0.68 1.11
C LEU A 94 12.92 -0.32 2.13
N LYS A 95 13.45 -1.30 2.86
CA LYS A 95 14.47 -1.12 3.92
C LYS A 95 14.02 -0.16 5.03
N LEU A 96 12.73 -0.11 5.31
CA LEU A 96 12.17 0.67 6.40
C LEU A 96 12.42 0.00 7.75
N THR A 97 12.53 0.78 8.81
CA THR A 97 12.57 0.28 10.20
C THR A 97 11.16 -0.13 10.64
N SER A 98 10.15 0.66 10.28
CA SER A 98 8.74 0.29 10.48
C SER A 98 7.85 0.91 9.41
N LEU A 99 6.74 0.24 9.15
CA LEU A 99 5.70 0.67 8.23
C LEU A 99 4.33 0.39 8.82
N GLU A 100 3.43 1.37 8.75
CA GLU A 100 2.01 1.18 9.02
C GLU A 100 1.16 1.86 7.96
N PHE A 101 0.01 1.25 7.66
CA PHE A 101 -0.99 1.79 6.76
C PHE A 101 -2.19 2.28 7.55
N GLN A 102 -2.81 3.37 7.08
CA GLN A 102 -4.12 3.75 7.57
C GLN A 102 -5.17 2.71 7.11
N SER A 103 -6.17 2.47 7.95
CA SER A 103 -7.30 1.64 7.54
C SER A 103 -8.21 2.37 6.54
N LEU A 104 -9.00 1.62 5.77
CA LEU A 104 -10.00 2.22 4.88
C LEU A 104 -11.01 3.06 5.67
N GLU A 105 -11.49 2.52 6.79
CA GLU A 105 -12.42 3.22 7.69
C GLU A 105 -11.82 4.53 8.22
N GLY A 106 -10.56 4.49 8.68
CA GLY A 106 -9.86 5.69 9.15
C GLY A 106 -9.64 6.72 8.04
N THR A 107 -9.38 6.28 6.82
CA THR A 107 -9.26 7.16 5.65
C THR A 107 -10.59 7.84 5.34
N VAL A 108 -11.69 7.09 5.28
CA VAL A 108 -13.05 7.61 5.07
C VAL A 108 -13.45 8.60 6.17
N GLN A 109 -13.17 8.25 7.42
CA GLN A 109 -13.45 9.11 8.57
C GLN A 109 -12.67 10.43 8.51
N ALA A 110 -11.40 10.37 8.11
CA ALA A 110 -10.56 11.56 7.98
C ALA A 110 -11.06 12.53 6.90
N VAL A 111 -11.60 12.01 5.81
CA VAL A 111 -12.24 12.83 4.76
C VAL A 111 -13.53 13.49 5.24
N GLY A 112 -14.22 12.88 6.19
CA GLY A 112 -15.46 13.43 6.78
C GLY A 112 -16.67 13.38 5.86
N LYS A 113 -16.68 12.46 4.90
CA LYS A 113 -17.80 12.19 4.00
C LYS A 113 -18.25 10.73 4.09
N PRO A 114 -19.53 10.43 3.84
CA PRO A 114 -19.99 9.05 3.75
C PRO A 114 -19.21 8.26 2.69
N GLU A 115 -18.92 7.00 2.95
CA GLU A 115 -18.16 6.13 2.03
C GLU A 115 -18.81 6.08 0.63
N CYS A 116 -20.14 6.11 0.55
CA CYS A 116 -20.88 6.11 -0.73
C CYS A 116 -20.65 7.36 -1.59
N GLN A 117 -20.05 8.42 -1.04
CA GLN A 117 -19.66 9.63 -1.76
C GLN A 117 -18.17 9.66 -2.13
N LEU A 118 -17.44 8.62 -1.79
CA LEU A 118 -15.99 8.52 -2.01
C LEU A 118 -15.67 7.35 -2.95
N CYS A 119 -14.67 7.55 -3.82
CA CYS A 119 -14.14 6.45 -4.60
C CYS A 119 -13.08 5.72 -3.77
N SER A 120 -13.32 4.45 -3.46
CA SER A 120 -12.37 3.57 -2.77
C SER A 120 -11.82 2.44 -3.66
N TYR A 121 -12.02 2.55 -4.98
CA TYR A 121 -11.69 1.48 -5.92
C TYR A 121 -10.27 0.96 -5.82
N CYS A 122 -9.27 1.86 -5.74
CA CYS A 122 -7.86 1.46 -5.67
C CYS A 122 -7.49 0.61 -4.43
N TRP A 123 -8.29 0.69 -3.37
CA TRP A 123 -8.10 -0.09 -2.14
C TRP A 123 -8.99 -1.31 -2.05
N SER A 124 -10.26 -1.19 -2.47
CA SER A 124 -11.31 -2.20 -2.26
C SER A 124 -11.78 -2.92 -3.52
N GLY A 125 -11.50 -2.37 -4.70
CA GLY A 125 -12.06 -2.84 -5.98
C GLY A 125 -13.54 -2.50 -6.19
N ARG A 126 -14.17 -1.74 -5.28
CA ARG A 126 -15.57 -1.32 -5.38
C ARG A 126 -15.68 -0.04 -6.19
N GLU A 127 -16.62 -0.05 -7.11
CA GLU A 127 -17.03 1.13 -7.88
C GLU A 127 -18.18 1.88 -7.20
#